data_f28ce37ccc5f023553d1969b47b8c06c
#
_entry.id   f28ce37ccc5f023553d1969b47b8c06c
#
_cell.length_a   1.000
_cell.length_b   1.000
_cell.length_c   1.000
_cell.angle_alpha   90.00
_cell.angle_beta   90.00
_cell.angle_gamma   90.00
#
_symmetry.space_group_name_H-M   'P 1'
#
loop_
_entity.id
_entity.type
_entity.pdbx_description
1 polymer ?
#
loop_
_entity_poly.entity_id
_entity_poly.type
_entity_poly.pdbx_seq_one_letter_code
_entity_poly.pdbx_strand_id
1 'polypeptide(L)'
;MIVESWALKVQPPAVPLLDVRNLTTRFHTRAGIVHAVESVSFSVEPGQTIGIVGESGSGKSVSCYSLLGLVPQPPGKIHSGQALFDGIDLLQASEKTLRTIRGKRISMIFQDPMTSLNPYLKISKQLTEPLEVHEGMKGPEALQRAIESLEEVGIPDAAQRIHSYPHEFSGGMRQRVMIAMALITRPELLIADEPSTALDVTVQKQVLDLLRERQKALGLSIILITHDLAVVSENCEMVNVMYAGRIVEKASANELFSNPLHAYTRALLKSIPATHQRGDELYTIPGIPPDLSQQPDHCSFSTRNTIGDSSRCLTDHRPELTEISDGHYAQNCPGCLA
;
A
#
# COMPACT_ATOMS: atom_id res chain seq x y z
N MET A 1 26.85 -37.94 33.46
CA MET A 1 25.63 -37.61 32.69
C MET A 1 25.43 -36.10 32.79
N ILE A 2 25.87 -35.40 31.77
CA ILE A 2 25.74 -33.93 31.69
C ILE A 2 24.47 -33.69 30.86
N VAL A 3 23.43 -33.12 31.50
CA VAL A 3 22.19 -32.70 30.83
C VAL A 3 22.47 -31.33 30.24
N GLU A 4 22.77 -31.29 28.95
CA GLU A 4 22.82 -30.00 28.23
C GLU A 4 21.40 -29.46 28.10
N SER A 5 21.15 -28.34 28.82
CA SER A 5 19.93 -27.57 28.73
C SER A 5 19.87 -26.90 27.35
N TRP A 6 18.96 -27.34 26.52
CA TRP A 6 18.58 -26.64 25.28
C TRP A 6 17.79 -25.38 25.64
N ALA A 7 18.51 -24.30 25.98
CA ALA A 7 17.90 -22.98 26.03
C ALA A 7 17.52 -22.60 24.58
N LEU A 8 16.24 -22.63 24.26
CA LEU A 8 15.68 -21.99 23.08
C LEU A 8 16.16 -20.54 23.11
N LYS A 9 17.10 -20.21 22.23
CA LYS A 9 17.45 -18.82 21.95
C LYS A 9 16.20 -18.15 21.36
N VAL A 10 15.42 -17.48 22.18
CA VAL A 10 14.40 -16.53 21.74
C VAL A 10 15.18 -15.49 20.92
N GLN A 11 15.09 -15.55 19.61
CA GLN A 11 15.60 -14.45 18.78
C GLN A 11 14.84 -13.19 19.21
N PRO A 12 15.56 -12.06 19.44
CA PRO A 12 14.86 -10.80 19.68
C PRO A 12 13.90 -10.55 18.51
N PRO A 13 12.71 -9.98 18.75
CA PRO A 13 11.77 -9.66 17.68
C PRO A 13 12.52 -8.85 16.61
N ALA A 14 12.38 -9.26 15.36
CA ALA A 14 12.98 -8.55 14.25
C ALA A 14 12.53 -7.09 14.29
N VAL A 15 13.46 -6.16 14.14
CA VAL A 15 13.12 -4.73 14.08
C VAL A 15 12.47 -4.50 12.71
N PRO A 16 11.23 -4.01 12.64
CA PRO A 16 10.58 -3.79 11.36
C PRO A 16 11.37 -2.77 10.51
N LEU A 17 11.39 -2.97 9.19
CA LEU A 17 11.98 -2.04 8.23
C LEU A 17 11.26 -0.69 8.27
N LEU A 18 9.92 -0.75 8.36
CA LEU A 18 9.07 0.42 8.54
C LEU A 18 8.10 0.17 9.70
N ASP A 19 8.03 1.13 10.62
CA ASP A 19 7.09 1.11 11.75
C ASP A 19 6.32 2.44 11.81
N VAL A 20 5.04 2.39 11.47
CA VAL A 20 4.12 3.55 11.44
C VAL A 20 3.22 3.48 12.68
N ARG A 21 3.22 4.54 13.47
CA ARG A 21 2.47 4.64 14.72
C ARG A 21 1.58 5.87 14.74
N ASN A 22 0.27 5.69 14.91
CA ASN A 22 -0.74 6.72 15.11
C ASN A 22 -0.68 7.87 14.08
N LEU A 23 -0.40 7.52 12.82
CA LEU A 23 -0.35 8.50 11.74
C LEU A 23 -1.69 9.18 11.57
N THR A 24 -1.68 10.53 11.61
CA THR A 24 -2.88 11.37 11.41
C THR A 24 -2.59 12.44 10.39
N THR A 25 -3.34 12.43 9.29
CA THR A 25 -3.23 13.41 8.19
C THR A 25 -4.59 13.97 7.84
N ARG A 26 -4.69 15.30 7.82
CA ARG A 26 -5.92 16.04 7.56
C ARG A 26 -5.73 17.09 6.47
N PHE A 27 -6.80 17.37 5.73
CA PHE A 27 -6.80 18.42 4.72
C PHE A 27 -7.69 19.58 5.16
N HIS A 28 -7.12 20.79 5.27
CA HIS A 28 -7.81 22.00 5.63
C HIS A 28 -8.39 22.66 4.37
N THR A 29 -9.62 22.34 4.04
CA THR A 29 -10.32 22.86 2.85
C THR A 29 -11.23 24.02 3.21
N ARG A 30 -11.75 24.73 2.20
CA ARG A 30 -12.75 25.79 2.41
C ARG A 30 -14.09 25.25 2.97
N ALA A 31 -14.40 23.98 2.71
CA ALA A 31 -15.63 23.33 3.18
C ALA A 31 -15.49 22.72 4.59
N GLY A 32 -14.28 22.67 5.14
CA GLY A 32 -14.02 22.07 6.46
C GLY A 32 -12.72 21.26 6.49
N ILE A 33 -12.49 20.57 7.59
CA ILE A 33 -11.32 19.71 7.81
C ILE A 33 -11.69 18.29 7.40
N VAL A 34 -11.02 17.77 6.37
CA VAL A 34 -11.20 16.37 5.93
C VAL A 34 -10.20 15.48 6.69
N HIS A 35 -10.71 14.52 7.42
CA HIS A 35 -9.95 13.56 8.25
C HIS A 35 -9.52 12.34 7.42
N ALA A 36 -8.56 12.53 6.52
CA ALA A 36 -8.19 11.52 5.54
C ALA A 36 -7.50 10.29 6.15
N VAL A 37 -6.72 10.50 7.22
CA VAL A 37 -6.02 9.43 7.97
C VAL A 37 -6.08 9.77 9.46
N GLU A 38 -6.55 8.85 10.29
CA GLU A 38 -6.73 9.04 11.73
C GLU A 38 -6.19 7.87 12.53
N SER A 39 -5.07 8.10 13.25
CA SER A 39 -4.41 7.12 14.12
C SER A 39 -4.09 5.78 13.46
N VAL A 40 -3.59 5.81 12.22
CA VAL A 40 -3.23 4.60 11.47
C VAL A 40 -1.88 4.08 11.95
N SER A 41 -1.82 2.76 12.26
CA SER A 41 -0.60 2.10 12.72
C SER A 41 -0.41 0.76 12.01
N PHE A 42 0.76 0.57 11.39
CA PHE A 42 1.15 -0.69 10.74
C PHE A 42 2.67 -0.81 10.67
N SER A 43 3.16 -2.01 10.45
CA SER A 43 4.60 -2.29 10.28
C SER A 43 4.86 -3.13 9.06
N VAL A 44 6.09 -3.05 8.54
CA VAL A 44 6.59 -3.86 7.42
C VAL A 44 7.92 -4.46 7.84
N GLU A 45 8.00 -5.78 7.84
CA GLU A 45 9.25 -6.50 8.09
C GLU A 45 10.12 -6.53 6.83
N PRO A 46 11.46 -6.70 6.96
CA PRO A 46 12.33 -6.87 5.80
C PRO A 46 11.88 -8.04 4.91
N GLY A 47 11.72 -7.78 3.60
CA GLY A 47 11.30 -8.77 2.61
C GLY A 47 9.81 -9.12 2.62
N GLN A 48 9.00 -8.51 3.49
CA GLN A 48 7.57 -8.76 3.64
C GLN A 48 6.75 -7.98 2.61
N THR A 49 5.64 -8.58 2.14
CA THR A 49 4.57 -7.87 1.44
C THR A 49 3.37 -7.68 2.36
N ILE A 50 2.98 -6.44 2.61
CA ILE A 50 1.72 -6.12 3.30
C ILE A 50 0.70 -5.52 2.32
N GLY A 51 -0.58 -5.84 2.53
CA GLY A 51 -1.71 -5.24 1.84
C GLY A 51 -2.33 -4.10 2.64
N ILE A 52 -2.69 -3.00 1.97
CA ILE A 52 -3.58 -1.97 2.52
C ILE A 52 -4.81 -1.92 1.60
N VAL A 53 -5.96 -2.36 2.11
CA VAL A 53 -7.18 -2.52 1.31
C VAL A 53 -8.35 -1.70 1.84
N GLY A 54 -9.31 -1.40 0.98
CA GLY A 54 -10.55 -0.69 1.33
C GLY A 54 -11.11 0.07 0.14
N GLU A 55 -12.31 0.62 0.30
CA GLU A 55 -12.97 1.42 -0.75
C GLU A 55 -12.16 2.66 -1.13
N SER A 56 -12.46 3.24 -2.30
CA SER A 56 -11.88 4.53 -2.71
C SER A 56 -12.20 5.61 -1.67
N GLY A 57 -11.22 6.50 -1.39
CA GLY A 57 -11.37 7.53 -0.37
C GLY A 57 -11.18 7.06 1.08
N SER A 58 -10.88 5.78 1.35
CA SER A 58 -10.65 5.29 2.73
C SER A 58 -9.32 5.73 3.36
N GLY A 59 -8.44 6.44 2.64
CA GLY A 59 -7.19 7.00 3.17
C GLY A 59 -5.93 6.20 2.83
N LYS A 60 -6.01 5.11 2.07
CA LYS A 60 -4.88 4.21 1.72
C LYS A 60 -3.67 4.95 1.15
N SER A 61 -3.84 5.59 0.00
CA SER A 61 -2.77 6.32 -0.70
C SER A 61 -2.25 7.50 0.14
N VAL A 62 -3.16 8.23 0.82
CA VAL A 62 -2.78 9.36 1.69
C VAL A 62 -1.89 8.90 2.84
N SER A 63 -2.13 7.71 3.41
CA SER A 63 -1.25 7.13 4.45
C SER A 63 0.18 7.01 3.94
N CYS A 64 0.37 6.42 2.76
CA CYS A 64 1.70 6.23 2.17
C CYS A 64 2.33 7.55 1.66
N TYR A 65 1.55 8.45 1.08
CA TYR A 65 2.04 9.78 0.68
C TYR A 65 2.52 10.61 1.86
N SER A 66 1.87 10.45 3.02
CA SER A 66 2.30 11.11 4.26
C SER A 66 3.70 10.68 4.69
N LEU A 67 4.04 9.38 4.57
CA LEU A 67 5.35 8.84 4.92
C LEU A 67 6.47 9.48 4.09
N LEU A 68 6.19 9.74 2.82
CA LEU A 68 7.15 10.31 1.90
C LEU A 68 7.08 11.85 1.82
N GLY A 69 6.24 12.52 2.62
CA GLY A 69 6.04 13.96 2.54
C GLY A 69 5.55 14.44 1.19
N LEU A 70 4.75 13.60 0.48
CA LEU A 70 4.16 13.91 -0.84
C LEU A 70 2.76 14.52 -0.73
N VAL A 71 2.20 14.61 0.48
CA VAL A 71 0.93 15.31 0.71
C VAL A 71 1.13 16.80 0.48
N PRO A 72 0.37 17.43 -0.45
CA PRO A 72 0.48 18.87 -0.71
C PRO A 72 0.19 19.71 0.54
N GLN A 73 1.08 20.59 0.91
CA GLN A 73 0.96 21.46 2.09
C GLN A 73 1.07 22.95 1.67
N PRO A 74 -0.03 23.74 1.69
CA PRO A 74 -1.43 23.41 1.98
C PRO A 74 -2.10 22.65 0.80
N PRO A 75 -3.31 22.05 0.95
CA PRO A 75 -4.21 22.06 2.13
C PRO A 75 -3.96 20.94 3.14
N GLY A 76 -3.11 19.95 2.81
CA GLY A 76 -2.80 18.84 3.69
C GLY A 76 -1.91 19.23 4.86
N LYS A 77 -2.05 18.51 5.98
CA LYS A 77 -1.17 18.63 7.15
C LYS A 77 -1.08 17.29 7.88
N ILE A 78 0.14 16.86 8.17
CA ILE A 78 0.38 15.76 9.08
C ILE A 78 0.28 16.32 10.50
N HIS A 79 -0.69 15.84 11.28
CA HIS A 79 -1.00 16.35 12.61
C HIS A 79 -0.23 15.65 13.71
N SER A 80 -0.09 14.33 13.60
CA SER A 80 0.58 13.52 14.60
C SER A 80 1.03 12.17 14.00
N GLY A 81 1.78 11.42 14.79
CA GLY A 81 2.27 10.09 14.47
C GLY A 81 3.78 10.04 14.40
N GLN A 82 4.28 8.85 14.17
CA GLN A 82 5.68 8.54 13.93
C GLN A 82 5.79 7.52 12.80
N ALA A 83 6.82 7.62 11.97
CA ALA A 83 7.10 6.66 10.91
C ALA A 83 8.59 6.36 10.88
N LEU A 84 8.99 5.31 11.56
CA LEU A 84 10.39 4.88 11.65
C LEU A 84 10.73 3.98 10.47
N PHE A 85 11.61 4.44 9.60
CA PHE A 85 12.19 3.65 8.53
C PHE A 85 13.68 3.46 8.84
N ASP A 86 14.06 2.24 9.17
CA ASP A 86 15.43 1.93 9.60
C ASP A 86 15.94 2.92 10.67
N GLY A 87 15.10 3.19 11.69
CA GLY A 87 15.39 4.11 12.79
C GLY A 87 15.27 5.60 12.48
N ILE A 88 15.00 6.00 11.23
CA ILE A 88 14.79 7.40 10.83
C ILE A 88 13.31 7.72 10.86
N ASP A 89 12.88 8.71 11.66
CA ASP A 89 11.50 9.18 11.64
C ASP A 89 11.24 10.03 10.38
N LEU A 90 10.55 9.43 9.40
CA LEU A 90 10.23 10.08 8.12
C LEU A 90 9.38 11.33 8.28
N LEU A 91 8.49 11.39 9.30
CA LEU A 91 7.59 12.52 9.51
C LEU A 91 8.30 13.75 10.06
N GLN A 92 9.44 13.55 10.72
CA GLN A 92 10.27 14.61 11.29
C GLN A 92 11.54 14.89 10.47
N ALA A 93 11.78 14.06 9.44
CA ALA A 93 13.00 14.16 8.65
C ALA A 93 13.04 15.46 7.82
N SER A 94 14.23 16.06 7.73
CA SER A 94 14.43 17.20 6.87
C SER A 94 14.26 16.85 5.39
N GLU A 95 13.90 17.83 4.56
CA GLU A 95 13.80 17.61 3.11
C GLU A 95 15.10 17.05 2.51
N LYS A 96 16.25 17.47 3.04
CA LYS A 96 17.57 16.93 2.65
C LYS A 96 17.65 15.43 2.95
N THR A 97 17.19 14.99 4.11
CA THR A 97 17.15 13.57 4.49
C THR A 97 16.15 12.80 3.63
N LEU A 98 14.94 13.33 3.44
CA LEU A 98 13.92 12.68 2.61
C LEU A 98 14.40 12.49 1.16
N ARG A 99 15.14 13.42 0.58
CA ARG A 99 15.75 13.26 -0.77
C ARG A 99 16.76 12.11 -0.86
N THR A 100 17.40 11.73 0.23
CA THR A 100 18.30 10.56 0.23
C THR A 100 17.55 9.23 0.36
N ILE A 101 16.25 9.28 0.73
CA ILE A 101 15.41 8.11 0.94
C ILE A 101 14.49 7.90 -0.26
N ARG A 102 13.78 8.96 -0.71
CA ARG A 102 12.86 8.90 -1.84
C ARG A 102 13.58 8.51 -3.12
N GLY A 103 13.07 7.51 -3.83
CA GLY A 103 13.62 7.02 -5.10
C GLY A 103 14.89 6.20 -4.96
N LYS A 104 15.53 6.15 -3.79
CA LYS A 104 16.73 5.34 -3.52
C LYS A 104 16.44 4.17 -2.59
N ARG A 105 15.93 4.45 -1.39
CA ARG A 105 15.64 3.42 -0.38
C ARG A 105 14.15 3.06 -0.34
N ILE A 106 13.29 4.05 -0.56
CA ILE A 106 11.83 3.86 -0.71
C ILE A 106 11.44 4.37 -2.08
N SER A 107 10.91 3.50 -2.92
CA SER A 107 10.36 3.86 -4.22
C SER A 107 8.84 3.71 -4.23
N MET A 108 8.18 4.35 -5.18
CA MET A 108 6.73 4.30 -5.30
C MET A 108 6.28 4.16 -6.75
N ILE A 109 5.31 3.25 -6.96
CA ILE A 109 4.52 3.15 -8.19
C ILE A 109 3.20 3.86 -7.91
N PHE A 110 2.89 4.90 -8.71
CA PHE A 110 1.66 5.68 -8.58
C PHE A 110 0.51 5.03 -9.36
N GLN A 111 -0.71 5.32 -8.97
CA GLN A 111 -1.95 4.72 -9.47
C GLN A 111 -2.14 4.83 -11.00
N ASP A 112 -1.72 5.95 -11.62
CA ASP A 112 -1.95 6.20 -13.04
C ASP A 112 -0.64 6.20 -13.86
N PRO A 113 -0.41 5.18 -14.70
CA PRO A 113 0.75 5.14 -15.58
C PRO A 113 0.79 6.22 -16.65
N MET A 114 -0.38 6.80 -16.98
CA MET A 114 -0.46 7.83 -18.02
C MET A 114 0.08 9.18 -17.53
N THR A 115 -0.03 9.46 -16.24
CA THR A 115 0.45 10.71 -15.62
C THR A 115 1.82 10.56 -14.98
N SER A 116 2.28 9.35 -14.73
CA SER A 116 3.56 9.08 -14.05
C SER A 116 4.77 9.18 -14.99
N LEU A 117 4.61 8.85 -16.27
CA LEU A 117 5.66 9.02 -17.27
C LEU A 117 5.51 10.37 -17.98
N ASN A 118 6.59 11.13 -18.07
CA ASN A 118 6.59 12.39 -18.81
C ASN A 118 6.52 12.12 -20.31
N PRO A 119 5.42 12.51 -21.01
CA PRO A 119 5.21 12.20 -22.42
C PRO A 119 6.21 12.91 -23.36
N TYR A 120 6.88 13.95 -22.89
CA TYR A 120 7.83 14.75 -23.67
C TYR A 120 9.29 14.28 -23.52
N LEU A 121 9.55 13.33 -22.63
CA LEU A 121 10.90 12.78 -22.43
C LEU A 121 10.98 11.34 -22.91
N LYS A 122 12.11 10.99 -23.52
CA LYS A 122 12.42 9.61 -23.88
C LYS A 122 12.52 8.73 -22.62
N ILE A 123 12.21 7.45 -22.76
CA ILE A 123 12.30 6.48 -21.68
C ILE A 123 13.73 6.43 -21.12
N SER A 124 14.76 6.52 -21.99
CA SER A 124 16.16 6.58 -21.55
C SER A 124 16.40 7.67 -20.51
N LYS A 125 15.92 8.89 -20.74
CA LYS A 125 16.13 10.01 -19.81
C LYS A 125 15.44 9.77 -18.47
N GLN A 126 14.22 9.24 -18.50
CA GLN A 126 13.43 8.99 -17.30
C GLN A 126 14.02 7.86 -16.43
N LEU A 127 14.59 6.82 -17.07
CA LEU A 127 15.25 5.72 -16.35
C LEU A 127 16.66 6.08 -15.86
N THR A 128 17.41 6.89 -16.62
CA THR A 128 18.77 7.27 -16.16
C THR A 128 18.75 8.35 -15.08
N GLU A 129 17.70 9.17 -14.99
CA GLU A 129 17.63 10.26 -14.01
C GLU A 129 17.75 9.78 -12.55
N PRO A 130 17.04 8.73 -12.08
CA PRO A 130 17.24 8.18 -10.73
C PRO A 130 18.68 7.71 -10.49
N LEU A 131 19.34 7.09 -11.47
CA LEU A 131 20.73 6.66 -11.37
C LEU A 131 21.69 7.85 -11.28
N GLU A 132 21.47 8.90 -12.10
CA GLU A 132 22.26 10.13 -12.06
C GLU A 132 22.16 10.83 -10.71
N VAL A 133 20.92 10.91 -10.16
CA VAL A 133 20.62 11.65 -8.92
C VAL A 133 21.11 10.90 -7.68
N HIS A 134 20.86 9.58 -7.61
CA HIS A 134 21.05 8.80 -6.38
C HIS A 134 22.36 8.00 -6.35
N GLU A 135 22.91 7.62 -7.50
CA GLU A 135 24.10 6.80 -7.61
C GLU A 135 25.29 7.54 -8.27
N GLY A 136 25.03 8.72 -8.86
CA GLY A 136 26.04 9.47 -9.59
C GLY A 136 26.44 8.83 -10.92
N MET A 137 25.74 7.78 -11.35
CA MET A 137 25.97 7.03 -12.58
C MET A 137 25.52 7.85 -13.79
N LYS A 138 26.35 7.96 -14.85
CA LYS A 138 26.06 8.82 -16.01
C LYS A 138 26.50 8.18 -17.31
N GLY A 139 25.99 8.75 -18.41
CA GLY A 139 26.43 8.40 -19.77
C GLY A 139 26.14 6.95 -20.16
N PRO A 140 27.07 6.25 -20.84
CA PRO A 140 26.86 4.90 -21.33
C PRO A 140 26.56 3.87 -20.24
N GLU A 141 27.15 4.01 -19.06
CA GLU A 141 26.92 3.10 -17.91
C GLU A 141 25.48 3.19 -17.41
N ALA A 142 24.96 4.41 -17.20
CA ALA A 142 23.56 4.62 -16.79
C ALA A 142 22.59 4.11 -17.88
N LEU A 143 22.91 4.33 -19.16
CA LEU A 143 22.10 3.85 -20.27
C LEU A 143 22.06 2.32 -20.32
N GLN A 144 23.20 1.66 -20.13
CA GLN A 144 23.27 0.20 -20.11
C GLN A 144 22.45 -0.37 -18.95
N ARG A 145 22.55 0.19 -17.75
CA ARG A 145 21.74 -0.21 -16.59
C ARG A 145 20.23 0.03 -16.82
N ALA A 146 19.87 1.11 -17.52
CA ALA A 146 18.49 1.39 -17.89
C ALA A 146 17.94 0.36 -18.91
N ILE A 147 18.75 -0.09 -19.87
CA ILE A 147 18.38 -1.16 -20.82
C ILE A 147 18.15 -2.47 -20.05
N GLU A 148 19.08 -2.88 -19.19
CA GLU A 148 18.96 -4.07 -18.35
C GLU A 148 17.69 -4.03 -17.49
N SER A 149 17.38 -2.87 -16.91
CA SER A 149 16.15 -2.68 -16.14
C SER A 149 14.87 -2.89 -16.96
N LEU A 150 14.85 -2.50 -18.24
CA LEU A 150 13.74 -2.78 -19.15
C LEU A 150 13.65 -4.28 -19.50
N GLU A 151 14.77 -4.95 -19.68
CA GLU A 151 14.83 -6.40 -19.93
C GLU A 151 14.32 -7.17 -18.71
N GLU A 152 14.73 -6.76 -17.49
CA GLU A 152 14.29 -7.34 -16.22
C GLU A 152 12.77 -7.29 -16.02
N VAL A 153 12.08 -6.31 -16.59
CA VAL A 153 10.61 -6.21 -16.56
C VAL A 153 9.93 -6.77 -17.81
N GLY A 154 10.69 -7.40 -18.72
CA GLY A 154 10.18 -8.08 -19.89
C GLY A 154 9.72 -7.13 -21.01
N ILE A 155 10.39 -6.00 -21.21
CA ILE A 155 10.20 -5.16 -22.39
C ILE A 155 11.00 -5.77 -23.55
N PRO A 156 10.35 -6.18 -24.67
CA PRO A 156 11.05 -6.71 -25.82
C PRO A 156 11.88 -5.61 -26.51
N ASP A 157 12.99 -5.96 -27.12
CA ASP A 157 13.88 -5.04 -27.87
C ASP A 157 14.30 -3.81 -27.04
N ALA A 158 14.62 -4.00 -25.75
CA ALA A 158 14.87 -2.94 -24.78
C ALA A 158 15.92 -1.92 -25.27
N ALA A 159 17.00 -2.39 -25.91
CA ALA A 159 18.06 -1.54 -26.44
C ALA A 159 17.60 -0.56 -27.53
N GLN A 160 16.54 -0.89 -28.27
CA GLN A 160 15.95 0.01 -29.27
C GLN A 160 14.86 0.88 -28.61
N ARG A 161 13.97 0.26 -27.84
CA ARG A 161 12.83 0.92 -27.19
C ARG A 161 13.20 1.93 -26.13
N ILE A 162 14.39 1.82 -25.53
CA ILE A 162 14.90 2.80 -24.56
C ILE A 162 14.94 4.23 -25.12
N HIS A 163 15.03 4.38 -26.45
CA HIS A 163 15.06 5.67 -27.14
C HIS A 163 13.68 6.20 -27.55
N SER A 164 12.62 5.41 -27.34
CA SER A 164 11.23 5.78 -27.64
C SER A 164 10.62 6.67 -26.56
N TYR A 165 9.47 7.26 -26.88
CA TYR A 165 8.65 8.05 -25.97
C TYR A 165 7.53 7.21 -25.36
N PRO A 166 6.95 7.61 -24.20
CA PRO A 166 5.89 6.85 -23.56
C PRO A 166 4.68 6.54 -24.46
N HIS A 167 4.30 7.45 -25.36
CA HIS A 167 3.15 7.24 -26.25
C HIS A 167 3.36 6.13 -27.30
N GLU A 168 4.59 5.69 -27.54
CA GLU A 168 4.93 4.58 -28.43
C GLU A 168 4.81 3.20 -27.74
N PHE A 169 4.48 3.18 -26.42
CA PHE A 169 4.30 1.97 -25.62
C PHE A 169 2.81 1.69 -25.39
N SER A 170 2.43 0.40 -25.36
CA SER A 170 1.10 -0.01 -24.89
C SER A 170 0.91 0.29 -23.39
N GLY A 171 -0.33 0.25 -22.90
CA GLY A 171 -0.63 0.47 -21.46
C GLY A 171 0.18 -0.46 -20.54
N GLY A 172 0.17 -1.76 -20.84
CA GLY A 172 0.95 -2.74 -20.07
C GLY A 172 2.46 -2.53 -20.16
N MET A 173 2.98 -2.07 -21.30
CA MET A 173 4.40 -1.73 -21.42
C MET A 173 4.76 -0.48 -20.61
N ARG A 174 3.91 0.56 -20.60
CA ARG A 174 4.14 1.74 -19.75
C ARG A 174 4.15 1.37 -18.27
N GLN A 175 3.27 0.46 -17.85
CA GLN A 175 3.26 -0.06 -16.48
C GLN A 175 4.59 -0.76 -16.15
N ARG A 176 5.09 -1.61 -17.04
CA ARG A 176 6.39 -2.28 -16.86
C ARG A 176 7.55 -1.28 -16.81
N VAL A 177 7.52 -0.21 -17.62
CA VAL A 177 8.51 0.87 -17.56
C VAL A 177 8.48 1.59 -16.23
N MET A 178 7.29 1.87 -15.67
CA MET A 178 7.16 2.46 -14.33
C MET A 178 7.73 1.54 -13.23
N ILE A 179 7.48 0.24 -13.34
CA ILE A 179 8.07 -0.74 -12.41
C ILE A 179 9.60 -0.73 -12.54
N ALA A 180 10.14 -0.75 -13.77
CA ALA A 180 11.57 -0.63 -14.01
C ALA A 180 12.14 0.65 -13.37
N MET A 181 11.50 1.79 -13.56
CA MET A 181 11.91 3.06 -12.99
C MET A 181 11.88 3.05 -11.45
N ALA A 182 10.87 2.42 -10.85
CA ALA A 182 10.78 2.31 -9.40
C ALA A 182 11.83 1.35 -8.80
N LEU A 183 12.28 0.35 -9.55
CA LEU A 183 13.21 -0.69 -9.07
C LEU A 183 14.67 -0.46 -9.48
N ILE A 184 14.96 0.50 -10.36
CA ILE A 184 16.29 0.68 -10.97
C ILE A 184 17.39 0.98 -9.96
N THR A 185 17.04 1.65 -8.85
CA THR A 185 17.93 1.97 -7.72
C THR A 185 17.99 0.87 -6.67
N ARG A 186 17.30 -0.28 -6.88
CA ARG A 186 17.19 -1.41 -5.96
C ARG A 186 16.76 -0.97 -4.55
N PRO A 187 15.56 -0.41 -4.40
CA PRO A 187 15.08 0.08 -3.12
C PRO A 187 14.87 -1.06 -2.11
N GLU A 188 14.85 -0.72 -0.82
CA GLU A 188 14.54 -1.64 0.29
C GLU A 188 13.02 -1.82 0.46
N LEU A 189 12.25 -0.75 0.15
CA LEU A 189 10.80 -0.73 0.24
C LEU A 189 10.18 -0.16 -1.04
N LEU A 190 9.21 -0.89 -1.59
CA LEU A 190 8.37 -0.43 -2.70
C LEU A 190 6.94 -0.18 -2.20
N ILE A 191 6.41 1.00 -2.43
CA ILE A 191 5.00 1.30 -2.26
C ILE A 191 4.34 1.20 -3.64
N ALA A 192 3.44 0.24 -3.82
CA ALA A 192 2.72 0.02 -5.06
C ALA A 192 1.25 0.44 -4.87
N ASP A 193 0.92 1.66 -5.33
CA ASP A 193 -0.43 2.23 -5.21
C ASP A 193 -1.27 1.87 -6.42
N GLU A 194 -2.15 0.88 -6.25
CA GLU A 194 -3.02 0.32 -7.28
C GLU A 194 -2.26 -0.01 -8.59
N PRO A 195 -1.18 -0.80 -8.54
CA PRO A 195 -0.23 -0.95 -9.65
C PRO A 195 -0.82 -1.65 -10.87
N SER A 196 -2.03 -2.16 -10.79
CA SER A 196 -2.70 -2.88 -11.87
C SER A 196 -4.06 -2.29 -12.26
N THR A 197 -4.45 -1.14 -11.69
CA THR A 197 -5.70 -0.46 -12.03
C THR A 197 -5.69 -0.03 -13.50
N ALA A 198 -6.83 -0.16 -14.16
CA ALA A 198 -7.05 0.09 -15.59
C ALA A 198 -6.34 -0.89 -16.56
N LEU A 199 -5.83 -2.02 -16.08
CA LEU A 199 -5.30 -3.11 -16.90
C LEU A 199 -6.34 -4.23 -17.01
N ASP A 200 -6.27 -4.98 -18.11
CA ASP A 200 -7.01 -6.23 -18.20
C ASP A 200 -6.46 -7.29 -17.22
N VAL A 201 -7.30 -8.27 -16.86
CA VAL A 201 -6.99 -9.29 -15.83
C VAL A 201 -5.69 -10.04 -16.14
N THR A 202 -5.38 -10.28 -17.42
CA THR A 202 -4.18 -11.01 -17.83
C THR A 202 -2.92 -10.17 -17.56
N VAL A 203 -2.95 -8.90 -17.95
CA VAL A 203 -1.83 -7.96 -17.73
C VAL A 203 -1.67 -7.65 -16.24
N GLN A 204 -2.78 -7.51 -15.49
CA GLN A 204 -2.76 -7.36 -14.05
C GLN A 204 -1.99 -8.51 -13.38
N LYS A 205 -2.32 -9.76 -13.71
CA LYS A 205 -1.61 -10.94 -13.19
C LYS A 205 -0.12 -10.89 -13.51
N GLN A 206 0.24 -10.58 -14.78
CA GLN A 206 1.65 -10.47 -15.18
C GLN A 206 2.43 -9.40 -14.40
N VAL A 207 1.80 -8.27 -14.07
CA VAL A 207 2.40 -7.20 -13.27
C VAL A 207 2.64 -7.67 -11.82
N LEU A 208 1.67 -8.36 -11.22
CA LEU A 208 1.80 -8.87 -9.85
C LEU A 208 2.83 -10.00 -9.75
N ASP A 209 2.86 -10.91 -10.72
CA ASP A 209 3.86 -11.98 -10.81
C ASP A 209 5.28 -11.38 -10.95
N LEU A 210 5.44 -10.35 -11.78
CA LEU A 210 6.69 -9.62 -11.93
C LEU A 210 7.14 -8.98 -10.61
N LEU A 211 6.24 -8.31 -9.88
CA LEU A 211 6.56 -7.71 -8.58
C LEU A 211 7.00 -8.77 -7.57
N ARG A 212 6.33 -9.93 -7.53
CA ARG A 212 6.69 -11.07 -6.68
C ARG A 212 8.06 -11.66 -7.03
N GLU A 213 8.37 -11.80 -8.32
CA GLU A 213 9.69 -12.24 -8.78
C GLU A 213 10.78 -11.26 -8.35
N ARG A 214 10.56 -9.96 -8.55
CA ARG A 214 11.52 -8.91 -8.15
C ARG A 214 11.68 -8.84 -6.63
N GLN A 215 10.60 -8.99 -5.86
CA GLN A 215 10.64 -9.08 -4.40
C GLN A 215 11.61 -10.17 -3.94
N LYS A 216 11.44 -11.38 -4.47
CA LYS A 216 12.31 -12.52 -4.11
C LYS A 216 13.76 -12.32 -4.56
N ALA A 217 13.97 -11.79 -5.76
CA ALA A 217 15.31 -11.59 -6.32
C ALA A 217 16.11 -10.51 -5.59
N LEU A 218 15.45 -9.46 -5.10
CA LEU A 218 16.07 -8.28 -4.48
C LEU A 218 15.98 -8.24 -2.96
N GLY A 219 15.20 -9.15 -2.33
CA GLY A 219 14.86 -9.05 -0.89
C GLY A 219 14.00 -7.83 -0.57
N LEU A 220 13.22 -7.35 -1.54
CA LEU A 220 12.42 -6.14 -1.47
C LEU A 220 11.22 -6.32 -0.54
N SER A 221 10.92 -5.31 0.30
CA SER A 221 9.66 -5.24 1.03
C SER A 221 8.63 -4.47 0.20
N ILE A 222 7.34 -4.86 0.27
CA ILE A 222 6.29 -4.22 -0.55
C ILE A 222 5.10 -3.80 0.32
N ILE A 223 4.63 -2.57 0.13
CA ILE A 223 3.29 -2.13 0.55
C ILE A 223 2.41 -2.12 -0.71
N LEU A 224 1.48 -3.05 -0.79
CA LEU A 224 0.53 -3.16 -1.89
C LEU A 224 -0.79 -2.50 -1.52
N ILE A 225 -1.09 -1.37 -2.13
CA ILE A 225 -2.38 -0.68 -1.98
C ILE A 225 -3.29 -1.14 -3.12
N THR A 226 -4.47 -1.63 -2.77
CA THR A 226 -5.48 -2.04 -3.75
C THR A 226 -6.88 -2.03 -3.14
N HIS A 227 -7.90 -2.02 -3.98
CA HIS A 227 -9.29 -2.29 -3.57
C HIS A 227 -9.69 -3.75 -3.84
N ASP A 228 -8.83 -4.55 -4.48
CA ASP A 228 -9.07 -5.94 -4.84
C ASP A 228 -8.51 -6.88 -3.79
N LEU A 229 -9.40 -7.49 -3.01
CA LEU A 229 -9.07 -8.47 -1.97
C LEU A 229 -8.50 -9.78 -2.54
N ALA A 230 -8.89 -10.18 -3.76
CA ALA A 230 -8.33 -11.39 -4.37
C ALA A 230 -6.83 -11.21 -4.66
N VAL A 231 -6.43 -10.02 -5.12
CA VAL A 231 -5.03 -9.65 -5.31
C VAL A 231 -4.23 -9.77 -4.01
N VAL A 232 -4.82 -9.28 -2.91
CA VAL A 232 -4.15 -9.29 -1.59
C VAL A 232 -4.01 -10.69 -1.03
N SER A 233 -5.03 -11.55 -1.20
CA SER A 233 -4.99 -12.94 -0.71
C SER A 233 -3.85 -13.75 -1.31
N GLU A 234 -3.49 -13.46 -2.56
CA GLU A 234 -2.43 -14.19 -3.28
C GLU A 234 -1.03 -13.59 -3.10
N ASN A 235 -0.94 -12.30 -2.71
CA ASN A 235 0.33 -11.56 -2.78
C ASN A 235 0.82 -11.00 -1.45
N CYS A 236 0.02 -11.02 -0.38
CA CYS A 236 0.38 -10.39 0.90
C CYS A 236 0.43 -11.39 2.05
N GLU A 237 1.36 -11.22 2.98
CA GLU A 237 1.41 -11.98 4.24
C GLU A 237 0.52 -11.34 5.30
N MET A 238 0.49 -10.02 5.38
CA MET A 238 -0.33 -9.25 6.32
C MET A 238 -1.24 -8.30 5.58
N VAL A 239 -2.44 -8.08 6.12
CA VAL A 239 -3.45 -7.20 5.51
C VAL A 239 -3.97 -6.20 6.52
N ASN A 240 -4.04 -4.93 6.12
CA ASN A 240 -4.64 -3.84 6.85
C ASN A 240 -5.89 -3.38 6.09
N VAL A 241 -7.07 -3.57 6.65
CA VAL A 241 -8.33 -3.14 6.06
C VAL A 241 -8.65 -1.73 6.54
N MET A 242 -8.73 -0.77 5.60
CA MET A 242 -9.01 0.63 5.90
C MET A 242 -10.43 1.03 5.53
N TYR A 243 -11.08 1.73 6.44
CA TYR A 243 -12.39 2.35 6.24
C TYR A 243 -12.44 3.73 6.91
N ALA A 244 -12.92 4.73 6.20
CA ALA A 244 -13.13 6.08 6.74
C ALA A 244 -11.88 6.65 7.45
N GLY A 245 -10.69 6.51 6.83
CA GLY A 245 -9.43 7.04 7.35
C GLY A 245 -8.78 6.21 8.46
N ARG A 246 -9.32 5.04 8.83
CA ARG A 246 -8.85 4.22 9.93
C ARG A 246 -8.65 2.76 9.52
N ILE A 247 -7.74 2.05 10.20
CA ILE A 247 -7.69 0.58 10.12
C ILE A 247 -8.83 0.02 10.97
N VAL A 248 -9.68 -0.80 10.35
CA VAL A 248 -10.82 -1.46 11.01
C VAL A 248 -10.51 -2.90 11.37
N GLU A 249 -9.61 -3.53 10.61
CA GLU A 249 -9.13 -4.89 10.86
C GLU A 249 -7.72 -5.07 10.31
N LYS A 250 -6.88 -5.85 11.03
CA LYS A 250 -5.51 -6.20 10.65
C LYS A 250 -5.24 -7.63 11.06
N ALA A 251 -4.81 -8.45 10.10
CA ALA A 251 -4.46 -9.86 10.36
C ALA A 251 -3.49 -10.38 9.28
N SER A 252 -2.99 -11.61 9.46
CA SER A 252 -2.40 -12.35 8.36
C SER A 252 -3.42 -12.55 7.24
N ALA A 253 -2.98 -12.63 6.00
CA ALA A 253 -3.89 -12.86 4.88
C ALA A 253 -4.75 -14.12 5.12
N ASN A 254 -4.12 -15.22 5.52
CA ASN A 254 -4.84 -16.46 5.79
C ASN A 254 -5.96 -16.29 6.84
N GLU A 255 -5.67 -15.61 7.95
CA GLU A 255 -6.64 -15.39 9.02
C GLU A 255 -7.75 -14.45 8.58
N LEU A 256 -7.42 -13.35 7.90
CA LEU A 256 -8.40 -12.39 7.41
C LEU A 256 -9.43 -13.01 6.45
N PHE A 257 -8.99 -13.93 5.59
CA PHE A 257 -9.86 -14.58 4.60
C PHE A 257 -10.62 -15.77 5.18
N SER A 258 -10.06 -16.49 6.16
CA SER A 258 -10.74 -17.64 6.78
C SER A 258 -11.65 -17.25 7.95
N ASN A 259 -11.31 -16.21 8.70
CA ASN A 259 -11.99 -15.79 9.92
C ASN A 259 -12.09 -14.27 10.04
N PRO A 260 -12.75 -13.55 9.08
CA PRO A 260 -12.89 -12.10 9.13
C PRO A 260 -13.77 -11.67 10.31
N LEU A 261 -13.25 -10.79 11.16
CA LEU A 261 -13.92 -10.37 12.40
C LEU A 261 -14.82 -9.15 12.18
N HIS A 262 -14.35 -8.13 11.45
CA HIS A 262 -15.10 -6.89 11.30
C HIS A 262 -16.17 -6.98 10.21
N ALA A 263 -17.36 -6.45 10.46
CA ALA A 263 -18.49 -6.48 9.54
C ALA A 263 -18.16 -5.87 8.16
N TYR A 264 -17.33 -4.82 8.12
CA TYR A 264 -16.87 -4.24 6.85
C TYR A 264 -16.01 -5.21 6.05
N THR A 265 -15.07 -5.90 6.67
CA THR A 265 -14.24 -6.92 6.01
C THR A 265 -15.09 -8.05 5.46
N ARG A 266 -16.05 -8.53 6.26
CA ARG A 266 -17.02 -9.56 5.81
C ARG A 266 -17.86 -9.08 4.63
N ALA A 267 -18.26 -7.80 4.65
CA ALA A 267 -19.00 -7.18 3.55
C ALA A 267 -18.16 -7.08 2.28
N LEU A 268 -16.89 -6.66 2.39
CA LEU A 268 -15.96 -6.64 1.27
C LEU A 268 -15.73 -8.04 0.68
N LEU A 269 -15.48 -9.03 1.52
CA LEU A 269 -15.29 -10.43 1.07
C LEU A 269 -16.54 -10.97 0.37
N LYS A 270 -17.73 -10.67 0.91
CA LYS A 270 -19.00 -11.06 0.32
C LYS A 270 -19.25 -10.36 -1.03
N SER A 271 -18.63 -9.23 -1.31
CA SER A 271 -18.78 -8.52 -2.59
C SER A 271 -17.87 -9.05 -3.70
N ILE A 272 -16.99 -10.02 -3.40
CA ILE A 272 -16.09 -10.61 -4.40
C ILE A 272 -16.90 -11.50 -5.36
N PRO A 273 -16.91 -11.23 -6.69
CA PRO A 273 -17.71 -12.02 -7.63
C PRO A 273 -17.36 -13.52 -7.65
N ALA A 274 -16.09 -13.87 -7.44
CA ALA A 274 -15.62 -15.25 -7.44
C ALA A 274 -16.20 -16.12 -6.30
N THR A 275 -16.76 -15.51 -5.25
CA THR A 275 -17.41 -16.22 -4.13
C THR A 275 -18.86 -16.57 -4.38
N HIS A 276 -19.46 -16.08 -5.50
CA HIS A 276 -20.86 -16.29 -5.86
C HIS A 276 -21.01 -17.38 -6.92
N GLN A 277 -22.14 -18.11 -6.88
CA GLN A 277 -22.47 -19.05 -7.93
C GLN A 277 -23.01 -18.30 -9.16
N ARG A 278 -22.91 -18.94 -10.33
CA ARG A 278 -23.38 -18.35 -11.57
C ARG A 278 -24.89 -18.17 -11.54
N GLY A 279 -25.36 -16.94 -11.52
CA GLY A 279 -26.79 -16.59 -11.43
C GLY A 279 -27.21 -15.98 -10.10
N ASP A 280 -26.36 -15.98 -9.10
CA ASP A 280 -26.61 -15.28 -7.83
C ASP A 280 -26.58 -13.76 -8.03
N GLU A 281 -27.38 -13.06 -7.25
CA GLU A 281 -27.30 -11.60 -7.15
C GLU A 281 -26.03 -11.21 -6.38
N LEU A 282 -25.18 -10.38 -7.00
CA LEU A 282 -23.94 -9.93 -6.36
C LEU A 282 -24.24 -9.03 -5.17
N TYR A 283 -23.66 -9.36 -4.02
CA TYR A 283 -23.76 -8.50 -2.84
C TYR A 283 -22.98 -7.21 -3.07
N THR A 284 -23.62 -6.09 -2.79
CA THR A 284 -23.01 -4.77 -2.77
C THR A 284 -23.16 -4.15 -1.38
N ILE A 285 -22.12 -3.48 -0.87
CA ILE A 285 -22.21 -2.76 0.40
C ILE A 285 -23.14 -1.57 0.20
N PRO A 286 -24.29 -1.50 0.93
CA PRO A 286 -25.26 -0.44 0.71
C PRO A 286 -24.77 0.93 1.16
N GLY A 287 -25.38 2.00 0.61
CA GLY A 287 -25.08 3.38 0.98
C GLY A 287 -23.74 3.88 0.46
N ILE A 288 -23.35 5.07 0.90
CA ILE A 288 -22.08 5.72 0.55
C ILE A 288 -21.16 5.77 1.78
N PRO A 289 -19.84 5.75 1.60
CA PRO A 289 -18.89 6.00 2.70
C PRO A 289 -19.20 7.33 3.41
N PRO A 290 -18.91 7.45 4.71
CA PRO A 290 -19.16 8.68 5.46
C PRO A 290 -18.33 9.84 4.91
N ASP A 291 -18.89 11.04 4.98
CA ASP A 291 -18.16 12.27 4.68
C ASP A 291 -17.08 12.52 5.75
N LEU A 292 -15.82 12.44 5.35
CA LEU A 292 -14.69 12.62 6.25
C LEU A 292 -14.48 14.07 6.72
N SER A 293 -15.26 15.03 6.21
CA SER A 293 -15.32 16.40 6.76
C SER A 293 -16.16 16.47 8.05
N GLN A 294 -17.02 15.47 8.27
CA GLN A 294 -17.87 15.30 9.44
C GLN A 294 -17.50 13.99 10.13
N GLN A 295 -16.26 13.89 10.63
CA GLN A 295 -15.80 12.65 11.21
C GLN A 295 -16.71 12.21 12.38
N PRO A 296 -17.36 11.04 12.28
CA PRO A 296 -18.28 10.59 13.32
C PRO A 296 -17.53 10.25 14.62
N ASP A 297 -18.09 10.65 15.76
CA ASP A 297 -17.60 10.29 17.11
C ASP A 297 -18.09 8.90 17.55
N HIS A 298 -18.47 8.08 16.58
CA HIS A 298 -19.05 6.75 16.78
C HIS A 298 -18.49 5.77 15.72
N CYS A 299 -19.02 4.55 15.68
CA CYS A 299 -18.65 3.56 14.68
C CYS A 299 -18.96 4.06 13.26
N SER A 300 -17.93 4.33 12.46
CA SER A 300 -18.07 4.87 11.11
C SER A 300 -18.81 3.96 10.13
N PHE A 301 -18.85 2.63 10.41
CA PHE A 301 -19.55 1.65 9.57
C PHE A 301 -21.00 1.41 9.98
N SER A 302 -21.47 1.97 11.11
CA SER A 302 -22.79 1.69 11.70
C SER A 302 -23.96 1.85 10.73
N THR A 303 -23.98 2.91 9.91
CA THR A 303 -25.05 3.21 8.95
C THR A 303 -25.07 2.29 7.73
N ARG A 304 -23.98 1.59 7.45
CA ARG A 304 -23.83 0.65 6.32
C ARG A 304 -23.72 -0.80 6.75
N ASN A 305 -23.78 -1.05 8.07
CA ASN A 305 -23.64 -2.39 8.63
C ASN A 305 -24.91 -3.23 8.44
N THR A 306 -24.93 -4.05 7.39
CA THR A 306 -26.01 -5.00 7.09
C THR A 306 -25.64 -6.46 7.35
N ILE A 307 -24.39 -6.72 7.75
CA ILE A 307 -23.87 -8.07 8.01
C ILE A 307 -23.79 -8.37 9.50
N GLY A 308 -23.41 -7.36 10.30
CA GLY A 308 -23.45 -7.44 11.77
C GLY A 308 -24.78 -6.97 12.34
N ASP A 309 -24.78 -6.65 13.63
CA ASP A 309 -25.93 -6.06 14.31
C ASP A 309 -25.74 -4.56 14.47
N SER A 310 -26.26 -3.78 13.52
CA SER A 310 -26.13 -2.32 13.53
C SER A 310 -26.69 -1.65 14.78
N SER A 311 -27.69 -2.27 15.46
CA SER A 311 -28.28 -1.74 16.71
C SER A 311 -27.29 -1.76 17.90
N ARG A 312 -26.26 -2.59 17.81
CA ARG A 312 -25.18 -2.71 18.81
C ARG A 312 -23.94 -1.92 18.46
N CYS A 313 -23.93 -1.21 17.32
CA CYS A 313 -22.80 -0.35 17.01
C CYS A 313 -22.63 0.79 18.00
N LEU A 314 -21.39 1.13 18.34
CA LEU A 314 -21.08 2.25 19.23
C LEU A 314 -21.60 3.56 18.65
N THR A 315 -22.33 4.33 19.46
CA THR A 315 -22.95 5.61 19.07
C THR A 315 -22.41 6.81 19.84
N ASP A 316 -21.67 6.57 20.92
CA ASP A 316 -21.22 7.58 21.88
C ASP A 316 -19.69 7.76 21.92
N HIS A 317 -18.95 6.82 21.33
CA HIS A 317 -17.50 6.92 21.18
C HIS A 317 -17.01 6.11 19.97
N ARG A 318 -15.79 6.40 19.55
CA ARG A 318 -15.15 5.69 18.43
C ARG A 318 -14.61 4.34 18.89
N PRO A 319 -14.82 3.28 18.10
CA PRO A 319 -14.17 2.01 18.40
C PRO A 319 -12.66 2.11 18.20
N GLU A 320 -11.93 1.40 19.07
CA GLU A 320 -10.47 1.29 19.03
C GLU A 320 -10.06 -0.03 18.37
N LEU A 321 -8.91 -0.02 17.67
CA LEU A 321 -8.31 -1.23 17.13
C LEU A 321 -7.65 -2.00 18.27
N THR A 322 -8.17 -3.17 18.62
CA THR A 322 -7.69 -4.03 19.70
C THR A 322 -7.34 -5.40 19.19
N GLU A 323 -6.41 -6.06 19.85
CA GLU A 323 -6.08 -7.45 19.56
C GLU A 323 -7.19 -8.35 20.10
N ILE A 324 -7.78 -9.15 19.20
CA ILE A 324 -8.89 -10.08 19.54
C ILE A 324 -8.35 -11.50 19.72
N SER A 325 -7.39 -11.89 18.87
CA SER A 325 -6.64 -13.14 18.96
C SER A 325 -5.21 -12.90 18.49
N ASP A 326 -4.31 -13.84 18.69
CA ASP A 326 -2.88 -13.71 18.42
C ASP A 326 -2.61 -13.15 16.99
N GLY A 327 -2.10 -11.93 16.92
CA GLY A 327 -1.81 -11.21 15.68
C GLY A 327 -3.04 -10.76 14.87
N HIS A 328 -4.27 -10.94 15.37
CA HIS A 328 -5.51 -10.52 14.72
C HIS A 328 -6.17 -9.38 15.48
N TYR A 329 -6.20 -8.21 14.87
CA TYR A 329 -6.71 -6.97 15.44
C TYR A 329 -7.99 -6.55 14.72
N ALA A 330 -9.00 -6.14 15.48
CA ALA A 330 -10.22 -5.54 14.90
C ALA A 330 -10.71 -4.39 15.77
N GLN A 331 -11.49 -3.48 15.19
CA GLN A 331 -12.16 -2.44 15.97
C GLN A 331 -13.18 -3.07 16.92
N ASN A 332 -13.10 -2.69 18.20
CA ASN A 332 -13.91 -3.24 19.31
C ASN A 332 -15.37 -2.78 19.31
N CYS A 333 -15.99 -2.66 18.13
CA CYS A 333 -17.41 -2.32 18.01
C CYS A 333 -18.29 -3.57 18.13
N PRO A 334 -19.14 -3.70 19.19
CA PRO A 334 -19.95 -4.90 19.39
C PRO A 334 -20.91 -5.23 18.25
N GLY A 335 -21.34 -4.23 17.49
CA GLY A 335 -22.19 -4.43 16.32
C GLY A 335 -21.45 -4.84 15.05
N CYS A 336 -20.12 -4.65 15.01
CA CYS A 336 -19.28 -4.99 13.87
C CYS A 336 -18.50 -6.28 14.06
N LEU A 337 -18.18 -6.67 15.29
CA LEU A 337 -17.47 -7.91 15.57
C LEU A 337 -18.34 -9.15 15.32
N ALA A 338 -17.69 -10.23 14.81
CA ALA A 338 -18.33 -11.53 14.60
C ALA A 338 -18.57 -12.25 15.92
#